data_f827a5aa5ae1cd1c78502959a29091df
#
_entry.id   f827a5aa5ae1cd1c78502959a29091df
#
_cell.length_a   1.000
_cell.length_b   1.000
_cell.length_c   1.000
_cell.angle_alpha   90.00
_cell.angle_beta   90.00
_cell.angle_gamma   90.00
#
_symmetry.space_group_name_H-M   'P 1'
#
loop_
_entity.id
_entity.type
_entity.pdbx_description
1 polymer ?
#
loop_
_entity_poly.entity_id
_entity_poly.type
_entity_poly.pdbx_seq_one_letter_code
_entity_poly.pdbx_strand_id
1 'polypeptide(L)'
;QTAFLLQLARENCLDGDKVRAGDAVNFSIGQGDSVVTPIKLTQMYAAIANGGTLWQPTVAKAIVNTEGKVIENFEGKNLGDIGVDKKTLKFLQESLHEVTLTGTSAGLFSTFPVQTAGKTGTAQVFGRNANGSAKADTSWFASYGPTNNPRFAVVMMVSQGGTGSLTSGPSVRKIYEAIFGVTGSKADPLRSLFPSGPPSVIPRLTTDGRILPPMKLKSSAKNGG
;
A
#
# COMPACT_ATOMS: atom_id res chain seq x y z
N GLN A 1 33.77 -1.61 -25.34
CA GLN A 1 32.62 -1.41 -24.42
C GLN A 1 32.14 0.06 -24.38
N THR A 2 33.05 1.03 -24.29
CA THR A 2 32.69 2.47 -24.20
C THR A 2 31.99 2.99 -25.46
N ALA A 3 32.45 2.61 -26.65
CA ALA A 3 31.82 3.02 -27.91
C ALA A 3 30.39 2.47 -28.05
N PHE A 4 30.20 1.20 -27.70
CA PHE A 4 28.85 0.58 -27.69
C PHE A 4 27.89 1.27 -26.72
N LEU A 5 28.36 1.58 -25.49
CA LEU A 5 27.53 2.27 -24.48
C LEU A 5 27.19 3.70 -24.92
N LEU A 6 28.12 4.41 -25.56
CA LEU A 6 27.88 5.75 -26.11
C LEU A 6 26.87 5.72 -27.27
N GLN A 7 26.97 4.71 -28.14
CA GLN A 7 25.99 4.52 -29.21
C GLN A 7 24.63 4.22 -28.66
N LEU A 8 24.50 3.30 -27.67
CA LEU A 8 23.25 2.96 -27.03
C LEU A 8 22.62 4.18 -26.31
N ALA A 9 23.45 4.96 -25.60
CA ALA A 9 22.99 6.19 -24.97
C ALA A 9 22.48 7.23 -25.97
N ARG A 10 23.17 7.37 -27.11
CA ARG A 10 22.75 8.26 -28.20
C ARG A 10 21.46 7.81 -28.85
N GLU A 11 21.30 6.51 -29.12
CA GLU A 11 20.08 5.92 -29.69
C GLU A 11 18.90 6.11 -28.75
N ASN A 12 19.09 5.88 -27.43
CA ASN A 12 18.07 6.13 -26.43
C ASN A 12 17.70 7.63 -26.31
N CYS A 13 18.64 8.54 -26.49
CA CYS A 13 18.38 9.97 -26.48
C CYS A 13 17.59 10.43 -27.73
N LEU A 14 17.86 9.83 -28.89
CA LEU A 14 17.22 10.18 -30.18
C LEU A 14 15.84 9.54 -30.34
N ASP A 15 15.62 8.35 -29.80
CA ASP A 15 14.41 7.55 -29.96
C ASP A 15 13.68 7.27 -28.63
N GLY A 16 14.05 7.94 -27.56
CA GLY A 16 13.50 7.70 -26.23
C GLY A 16 12.02 8.10 -26.07
N ASP A 17 11.49 8.86 -27.01
CA ASP A 17 10.06 9.23 -27.10
C ASP A 17 9.22 8.20 -27.87
N LYS A 18 9.85 7.18 -28.47
CA LYS A 18 9.16 6.17 -29.28
C LYS A 18 8.99 4.87 -28.49
N VAL A 19 7.76 4.37 -28.45
CA VAL A 19 7.48 3.02 -27.92
C VAL A 19 7.97 2.00 -28.91
N ARG A 20 8.89 1.14 -28.51
CA ARG A 20 9.47 0.05 -29.30
C ARG A 20 8.74 -1.26 -29.01
N ALA A 21 8.89 -2.25 -29.88
CA ALA A 21 8.30 -3.57 -29.66
C ALA A 21 8.77 -4.21 -28.33
N GLY A 22 10.05 -4.03 -27.95
CA GLY A 22 10.58 -4.49 -26.67
C GLY A 22 9.97 -3.79 -25.47
N ASP A 23 9.64 -2.51 -25.58
CA ASP A 23 8.97 -1.75 -24.52
C ASP A 23 7.56 -2.29 -24.27
N ALA A 24 6.81 -2.56 -25.33
CA ALA A 24 5.48 -3.16 -25.22
C ALA A 24 5.50 -4.53 -24.52
N VAL A 25 6.50 -5.37 -24.81
CA VAL A 25 6.70 -6.65 -24.12
C VAL A 25 7.04 -6.44 -22.64
N ASN A 26 7.95 -5.52 -22.33
CA ASN A 26 8.31 -5.21 -20.94
C ASN A 26 7.11 -4.63 -20.15
N PHE A 27 6.34 -3.72 -20.75
CA PHE A 27 5.13 -3.17 -20.12
C PHE A 27 4.09 -4.26 -19.87
N SER A 28 3.96 -5.25 -20.72
CA SER A 28 2.95 -6.31 -20.56
C SER A 28 3.19 -7.18 -19.32
N ILE A 29 4.41 -7.23 -18.82
CA ILE A 29 4.80 -7.94 -17.59
C ILE A 29 5.08 -7.00 -16.41
N GLY A 30 4.77 -5.71 -16.55
CA GLY A 30 4.97 -4.71 -15.50
C GLY A 30 6.43 -4.31 -15.27
N GLN A 31 7.28 -4.46 -16.29
CA GLN A 31 8.68 -4.01 -16.30
C GLN A 31 8.86 -2.81 -17.23
N GLY A 32 10.10 -2.35 -17.41
CA GLY A 32 10.43 -1.22 -18.29
C GLY A 32 10.37 0.12 -17.58
N ASP A 33 10.07 1.19 -18.34
CA ASP A 33 10.17 2.57 -17.88
C ASP A 33 8.97 3.06 -17.08
N SER A 34 8.05 2.17 -16.68
CA SER A 34 6.93 2.52 -15.80
C SER A 34 7.42 2.87 -14.41
N VAL A 35 7.37 4.16 -14.07
CA VAL A 35 7.77 4.68 -12.76
C VAL A 35 6.54 5.08 -11.96
N VAL A 36 6.40 4.49 -10.77
CA VAL A 36 5.30 4.80 -9.86
C VAL A 36 5.83 5.04 -8.45
N THR A 37 5.30 6.05 -7.76
CA THR A 37 5.60 6.24 -6.34
C THR A 37 4.74 5.32 -5.48
N PRO A 38 5.23 4.85 -4.30
CA PRO A 38 4.43 4.04 -3.39
C PRO A 38 3.09 4.67 -3.03
N ILE A 39 3.03 5.99 -2.84
CA ILE A 39 1.79 6.70 -2.51
C ILE A 39 0.77 6.65 -3.67
N LYS A 40 1.22 6.75 -4.92
CA LYS A 40 0.33 6.64 -6.10
C LYS A 40 -0.19 5.21 -6.25
N LEU A 41 0.65 4.22 -6.00
CA LEU A 41 0.23 2.83 -6.01
C LEU A 41 -0.77 2.56 -4.87
N THR A 42 -0.55 3.10 -3.68
CA THR A 42 -1.50 3.02 -2.56
C THR A 42 -2.84 3.67 -2.92
N GLN A 43 -2.81 4.85 -3.56
CA GLN A 43 -4.00 5.56 -4.02
C GLN A 43 -4.79 4.72 -5.04
N MET A 44 -4.10 4.06 -5.99
CA MET A 44 -4.72 3.17 -6.96
C MET A 44 -5.40 1.97 -6.28
N TYR A 45 -4.72 1.29 -5.35
CA TYR A 45 -5.30 0.17 -4.60
C TYR A 45 -6.47 0.61 -3.72
N ALA A 46 -6.42 1.79 -3.11
CA ALA A 46 -7.52 2.37 -2.37
C ALA A 46 -8.74 2.65 -3.28
N ALA A 47 -8.51 3.14 -4.51
CA ALA A 47 -9.58 3.37 -5.48
C ALA A 47 -10.20 2.04 -5.96
N ILE A 48 -9.41 1.01 -6.25
CA ILE A 48 -9.92 -0.32 -6.56
C ILE A 48 -10.78 -0.85 -5.39
N ALA A 49 -10.27 -0.74 -4.17
CA ALA A 49 -10.94 -1.25 -2.98
C ALA A 49 -12.28 -0.56 -2.71
N ASN A 50 -12.39 0.74 -2.91
CA ASN A 50 -13.57 1.54 -2.57
C ASN A 50 -14.62 1.66 -3.68
N GLY A 51 -14.44 0.95 -4.79
CA GLY A 51 -15.40 0.94 -5.90
C GLY A 51 -15.15 2.00 -6.98
N GLY A 52 -13.93 2.55 -7.07
CA GLY A 52 -13.48 3.42 -8.16
C GLY A 52 -13.23 4.87 -7.80
N THR A 53 -13.56 5.30 -6.59
CA THR A 53 -13.39 6.70 -6.17
C THR A 53 -11.92 7.00 -5.86
N LEU A 54 -11.40 8.03 -6.50
CA LEU A 54 -10.03 8.50 -6.31
C LEU A 54 -10.00 9.64 -5.29
N TRP A 55 -9.28 9.43 -4.18
CA TRP A 55 -9.11 10.41 -3.12
C TRP A 55 -7.70 11.02 -3.15
N GLN A 56 -7.59 12.31 -2.85
CA GLN A 56 -6.29 12.95 -2.66
C GLN A 56 -5.66 12.46 -1.36
N PRO A 57 -4.44 11.89 -1.39
CA PRO A 57 -3.73 11.54 -0.17
C PRO A 57 -3.43 12.77 0.68
N THR A 58 -3.68 12.69 1.98
CA THR A 58 -3.33 13.72 2.96
C THR A 58 -2.59 13.10 4.14
N VAL A 59 -1.68 13.83 4.74
CA VAL A 59 -0.96 13.42 5.95
C VAL A 59 -1.45 14.14 7.19
N ALA A 60 -2.14 15.28 7.01
CA ALA A 60 -2.72 16.06 8.08
C ALA A 60 -4.22 15.84 8.12
N LYS A 61 -4.77 15.61 9.30
CA LYS A 61 -6.21 15.48 9.52
C LYS A 61 -6.82 16.75 10.10
N ALA A 62 -6.12 17.40 11.00
CA ALA A 62 -6.60 18.62 11.65
C ALA A 62 -5.46 19.42 12.29
N ILE A 63 -5.72 20.67 12.53
CA ILE A 63 -4.93 21.53 13.42
C ILE A 63 -5.70 21.62 14.74
N VAL A 64 -5.00 21.40 15.84
CA VAL A 64 -5.57 21.46 17.19
C VAL A 64 -4.77 22.43 18.04
N ASN A 65 -5.43 23.10 18.99
CA ASN A 65 -4.76 23.91 20.00
C ASN A 65 -4.16 23.03 21.10
N THR A 66 -3.48 23.66 22.05
CA THR A 66 -2.82 22.99 23.19
C THR A 66 -3.81 22.27 24.11
N GLU A 67 -5.09 22.63 24.09
CA GLU A 67 -6.17 22.01 24.86
C GLU A 67 -6.81 20.82 24.12
N GLY A 68 -6.37 20.52 22.89
CA GLY A 68 -6.91 19.44 22.03
C GLY A 68 -8.18 19.82 21.27
N LYS A 69 -8.56 21.11 21.26
CA LYS A 69 -9.70 21.59 20.47
C LYS A 69 -9.29 21.74 19.01
N VAL A 70 -10.11 21.22 18.11
CA VAL A 70 -9.90 21.34 16.66
C VAL A 70 -10.08 22.78 16.25
N ILE A 71 -9.06 23.38 15.63
CA ILE A 71 -9.07 24.71 15.02
C ILE A 71 -9.50 24.60 13.55
N GLU A 72 -8.95 23.60 12.84
CA GLU A 72 -9.19 23.39 11.42
C GLU A 72 -9.19 21.89 11.11
N ASN A 73 -10.14 21.41 10.32
CA ASN A 73 -10.19 20.05 9.79
C ASN A 73 -9.77 20.04 8.32
N PHE A 74 -8.93 19.08 7.95
CA PHE A 74 -8.62 18.78 6.55
C PHE A 74 -9.48 17.59 6.10
N GLU A 75 -10.52 17.90 5.35
CA GLU A 75 -11.37 16.87 4.77
C GLU A 75 -10.70 16.22 3.55
N GLY A 76 -11.02 14.96 3.30
CA GLY A 76 -10.54 14.27 2.10
C GLY A 76 -11.10 14.92 0.84
N LYS A 77 -10.24 15.21 -0.14
CA LYS A 77 -10.65 15.75 -1.44
C LYS A 77 -10.90 14.60 -2.41
N ASN A 78 -12.13 14.50 -2.89
CA ASN A 78 -12.48 13.59 -3.97
C ASN A 78 -11.95 14.15 -5.30
N LEU A 79 -11.18 13.33 -6.03
CA LEU A 79 -10.58 13.67 -7.33
C LEU A 79 -11.38 13.11 -8.51
N GLY A 80 -12.51 12.46 -8.25
CA GLY A 80 -13.34 11.82 -9.26
C GLY A 80 -13.28 10.29 -9.23
N ASP A 81 -13.68 9.68 -10.32
CA ASP A 81 -13.69 8.24 -10.52
C ASP A 81 -12.54 7.81 -11.45
N ILE A 82 -12.01 6.59 -11.26
CA ILE A 82 -10.91 6.06 -12.11
C ILE A 82 -11.35 5.67 -13.52
N GLY A 83 -12.62 5.82 -13.86
CA GLY A 83 -13.16 5.55 -15.21
C GLY A 83 -13.22 4.06 -15.60
N VAL A 84 -13.17 3.16 -14.62
CA VAL A 84 -13.27 1.70 -14.82
C VAL A 84 -14.71 1.26 -14.55
N ASP A 85 -15.32 0.51 -15.47
CA ASP A 85 -16.67 -0.01 -15.27
C ASP A 85 -16.75 -0.97 -14.08
N LYS A 86 -17.92 -1.06 -13.46
CA LYS A 86 -18.14 -1.83 -12.24
C LYS A 86 -17.85 -3.33 -12.38
N LYS A 87 -18.09 -3.90 -13.58
CA LYS A 87 -17.85 -5.33 -13.84
C LYS A 87 -16.35 -5.62 -13.86
N THR A 88 -15.59 -4.80 -14.57
CA THR A 88 -14.12 -4.88 -14.62
C THR A 88 -13.51 -4.64 -13.24
N LEU A 89 -14.03 -3.66 -12.50
CA LEU A 89 -13.54 -3.37 -11.16
C LEU A 89 -13.79 -4.54 -10.20
N LYS A 90 -14.98 -5.15 -10.26
CA LYS A 90 -15.30 -6.35 -9.48
C LYS A 90 -14.37 -7.52 -9.84
N PHE A 91 -14.14 -7.74 -11.12
CA PHE A 91 -13.21 -8.78 -11.60
C PHE A 91 -11.79 -8.55 -11.05
N LEU A 92 -11.31 -7.30 -11.04
CA LEU A 92 -10.01 -6.94 -10.45
C LEU A 92 -9.98 -7.22 -8.95
N GLN A 93 -11.03 -6.87 -8.21
CA GLN A 93 -11.13 -7.12 -6.78
C GLN A 93 -11.08 -8.61 -6.46
N GLU A 94 -11.85 -9.43 -7.18
CA GLU A 94 -11.87 -10.88 -7.05
C GLU A 94 -10.51 -11.50 -7.42
N SER A 95 -9.90 -11.07 -8.52
CA SER A 95 -8.59 -11.54 -8.94
C SER A 95 -7.49 -11.21 -7.93
N LEU A 96 -7.49 -10.00 -7.36
CA LEU A 96 -6.54 -9.60 -6.32
C LEU A 96 -6.76 -10.37 -5.01
N HIS A 97 -8.00 -10.76 -4.71
CA HIS A 97 -8.29 -11.61 -3.57
C HIS A 97 -7.80 -13.05 -3.79
N GLU A 98 -7.98 -13.61 -4.98
CA GLU A 98 -7.45 -14.93 -5.33
C GLU A 98 -5.92 -15.02 -5.18
N VAL A 99 -5.18 -13.96 -5.47
CA VAL A 99 -3.73 -13.93 -5.24
C VAL A 99 -3.36 -14.22 -3.79
N THR A 100 -4.19 -13.79 -2.84
CA THR A 100 -3.96 -14.00 -1.40
C THR A 100 -4.50 -15.35 -0.89
N LEU A 101 -5.47 -15.93 -1.57
CA LEU A 101 -6.05 -17.22 -1.21
C LEU A 101 -5.29 -18.42 -1.81
N THR A 102 -5.01 -18.36 -3.10
CA THR A 102 -4.48 -19.49 -3.87
C THR A 102 -3.24 -19.15 -4.70
N GLY A 103 -2.98 -17.84 -4.89
CA GLY A 103 -1.92 -17.35 -5.75
C GLY A 103 -0.56 -17.15 -5.07
N THR A 104 0.23 -16.23 -5.60
CA THR A 104 1.65 -16.00 -5.22
C THR A 104 1.86 -15.57 -3.78
N SER A 105 0.83 -15.14 -3.07
CA SER A 105 0.89 -14.76 -1.66
C SER A 105 0.03 -15.64 -0.73
N ALA A 106 -0.48 -16.77 -1.23
CA ALA A 106 -1.29 -17.70 -0.44
C ALA A 106 -0.56 -18.20 0.81
N GLY A 107 0.72 -18.52 0.72
CA GLY A 107 1.53 -18.92 1.86
C GLY A 107 1.60 -17.89 3.00
N LEU A 108 1.29 -16.64 2.71
CA LEU A 108 1.27 -15.56 3.69
C LEU A 108 -0.14 -15.27 4.21
N PHE A 109 -1.16 -15.36 3.36
CA PHE A 109 -2.48 -14.78 3.66
C PHE A 109 -3.64 -15.77 3.64
N SER A 110 -3.51 -16.97 3.07
CA SER A 110 -4.63 -17.96 3.02
C SER A 110 -5.18 -18.33 4.39
N THR A 111 -4.33 -18.34 5.42
CA THR A 111 -4.72 -18.61 6.81
C THR A 111 -4.88 -17.35 7.66
N PHE A 112 -4.76 -16.18 7.05
CA PHE A 112 -4.89 -14.93 7.77
C PHE A 112 -6.38 -14.69 8.12
N PRO A 113 -6.73 -14.36 9.38
CA PRO A 113 -8.13 -14.32 9.83
C PRO A 113 -8.95 -13.17 9.22
N VAL A 114 -8.29 -12.21 8.57
CA VAL A 114 -8.93 -11.12 7.86
C VAL A 114 -8.64 -11.26 6.37
N GLN A 115 -9.68 -11.44 5.58
CA GLN A 115 -9.51 -11.56 4.14
C GLN A 115 -8.92 -10.27 3.53
N THR A 116 -7.86 -10.44 2.77
CA THR A 116 -7.15 -9.35 2.09
C THR A 116 -7.11 -9.60 0.59
N ALA A 117 -6.83 -8.58 -0.17
CA ALA A 117 -6.57 -8.66 -1.60
C ALA A 117 -5.24 -7.96 -1.90
N GLY A 118 -4.45 -8.48 -2.82
CA GLY A 118 -3.16 -7.87 -3.10
C GLY A 118 -2.39 -8.54 -4.22
N LYS A 119 -1.22 -7.98 -4.56
CA LYS A 119 -0.32 -8.50 -5.58
C LYS A 119 1.12 -8.27 -5.20
N THR A 120 1.92 -9.31 -5.36
CA THR A 120 3.38 -9.23 -5.32
C THR A 120 3.93 -8.54 -6.56
N GLY A 121 5.03 -7.81 -6.41
CA GLY A 121 5.79 -7.25 -7.51
C GLY A 121 7.29 -7.47 -7.29
N THR A 122 8.02 -7.62 -8.40
CA THR A 122 9.48 -7.72 -8.41
C THR A 122 9.97 -6.88 -9.59
N ALA A 123 10.51 -5.71 -9.30
CA ALA A 123 11.01 -4.80 -10.32
C ALA A 123 12.52 -4.99 -10.49
N GLN A 124 12.94 -5.34 -11.69
CA GLN A 124 14.34 -5.55 -12.00
C GLN A 124 15.16 -4.27 -11.86
N VAL A 125 16.33 -4.40 -11.25
CA VAL A 125 17.30 -3.29 -11.10
C VAL A 125 18.59 -3.64 -11.81
N PHE A 126 18.93 -2.87 -12.84
CA PHE A 126 20.16 -3.06 -13.57
C PHE A 126 21.35 -2.42 -12.85
N GLY A 127 22.55 -2.98 -13.11
CA GLY A 127 23.80 -2.47 -12.60
C GLY A 127 24.42 -3.31 -11.49
N ARG A 128 25.53 -2.81 -10.93
CA ARG A 128 26.31 -3.49 -9.90
C ARG A 128 26.45 -2.63 -8.66
N ASN A 129 26.56 -3.27 -7.53
CA ASN A 129 26.95 -2.66 -6.27
C ASN A 129 28.45 -2.29 -6.26
N ALA A 130 28.89 -1.50 -5.29
CA ALA A 130 30.29 -1.11 -5.14
C ALA A 130 31.25 -2.30 -4.99
N ASN A 131 30.78 -3.41 -4.44
CA ASN A 131 31.52 -4.66 -4.31
C ASN A 131 31.52 -5.54 -5.57
N GLY A 132 30.98 -5.06 -6.70
CA GLY A 132 30.91 -5.76 -7.98
C GLY A 132 29.77 -6.78 -8.11
N SER A 133 28.98 -7.07 -7.07
CA SER A 133 27.80 -7.95 -7.16
C SER A 133 26.69 -7.29 -7.99
N ALA A 134 25.85 -8.10 -8.65
CA ALA A 134 24.63 -7.59 -9.28
C ALA A 134 23.70 -6.96 -8.22
N LYS A 135 23.03 -5.87 -8.58
CA LYS A 135 21.96 -5.33 -7.73
C LYS A 135 20.82 -6.31 -7.67
N ALA A 136 20.25 -6.48 -6.47
CA ALA A 136 19.04 -7.26 -6.31
C ALA A 136 17.81 -6.45 -6.77
N ASP A 137 16.77 -7.17 -7.16
CA ASP A 137 15.50 -6.56 -7.59
C ASP A 137 14.81 -5.77 -6.47
N THR A 138 13.97 -4.83 -6.83
CA THR A 138 13.11 -4.13 -5.88
C THR A 138 11.86 -4.93 -5.60
N SER A 139 11.70 -5.29 -4.34
CA SER A 139 10.55 -6.03 -3.84
C SER A 139 9.35 -5.11 -3.64
N TRP A 140 8.17 -5.53 -4.12
CA TRP A 140 6.90 -4.82 -3.94
C TRP A 140 5.81 -5.74 -3.43
N PHE A 141 4.94 -5.21 -2.59
CA PHE A 141 3.64 -5.79 -2.29
C PHE A 141 2.62 -4.68 -2.11
N ALA A 142 1.54 -4.74 -2.89
CA ALA A 142 0.44 -3.80 -2.83
C ALA A 142 -0.85 -4.53 -2.48
N SER A 143 -1.64 -4.01 -1.55
CA SER A 143 -2.79 -4.72 -1.00
C SER A 143 -3.81 -3.79 -0.38
N TYR A 144 -5.00 -4.34 -0.13
CA TYR A 144 -6.02 -3.71 0.69
C TYR A 144 -6.76 -4.76 1.55
N GLY A 145 -7.42 -4.32 2.58
CA GLY A 145 -8.22 -5.17 3.45
C GLY A 145 -9.06 -4.40 4.46
N PRO A 146 -10.11 -5.05 5.02
CA PRO A 146 -10.72 -6.31 4.62
C PRO A 146 -11.34 -6.26 3.21
N THR A 147 -11.51 -7.40 2.53
CA THR A 147 -12.08 -7.42 1.16
C THR A 147 -13.54 -7.04 1.12
N ASN A 148 -14.32 -7.46 2.11
CA ASN A 148 -15.76 -7.23 2.21
C ASN A 148 -16.16 -5.82 2.70
N ASN A 149 -15.27 -5.14 3.40
CA ASN A 149 -15.44 -3.75 3.85
C ASN A 149 -14.07 -3.08 3.90
N PRO A 150 -13.51 -2.68 2.75
CA PRO A 150 -12.14 -2.18 2.67
C PRO A 150 -11.95 -0.91 3.50
N ARG A 151 -10.94 -0.94 4.35
CA ARG A 151 -10.61 0.17 5.26
C ARG A 151 -9.18 0.65 5.12
N PHE A 152 -8.28 -0.23 4.71
CA PHE A 152 -6.85 0.04 4.64
C PHE A 152 -6.29 -0.44 3.31
N ALA A 153 -5.46 0.39 2.69
CA ALA A 153 -4.56 0.00 1.63
C ALA A 153 -3.14 0.07 2.16
N VAL A 154 -2.36 -0.99 1.92
CA VAL A 154 -0.97 -1.09 2.37
C VAL A 154 -0.09 -1.45 1.20
N VAL A 155 0.87 -0.59 0.93
CA VAL A 155 1.89 -0.81 -0.10
C VAL A 155 3.26 -0.76 0.54
N MET A 156 4.09 -1.75 0.25
CA MET A 156 5.47 -1.82 0.69
C MET A 156 6.41 -1.98 -0.50
N MET A 157 7.45 -1.18 -0.50
CA MET A 157 8.55 -1.26 -1.44
C MET A 157 9.86 -1.37 -0.65
N VAL A 158 10.70 -2.30 -1.06
CA VAL A 158 12.05 -2.47 -0.50
C VAL A 158 13.05 -2.50 -1.64
N SER A 159 13.85 -1.44 -1.75
CA SER A 159 14.91 -1.36 -2.75
C SER A 159 15.93 -2.47 -2.52
N GLN A 160 16.31 -3.15 -3.59
CA GLN A 160 17.19 -4.31 -3.55
C GLN A 160 16.73 -5.40 -2.56
N GLY A 161 15.42 -5.51 -2.35
CA GLY A 161 14.81 -6.46 -1.42
C GLY A 161 14.55 -7.85 -2.02
N GLY A 162 14.84 -8.07 -3.29
CA GLY A 162 14.54 -9.33 -3.98
C GLY A 162 13.06 -9.45 -4.35
N THR A 163 12.43 -10.59 -4.04
CA THR A 163 11.07 -10.87 -4.48
C THR A 163 10.00 -10.33 -3.53
N GLY A 164 8.83 -9.96 -4.08
CA GLY A 164 7.70 -9.43 -3.31
C GLY A 164 7.16 -10.40 -2.26
N SER A 165 7.12 -11.68 -2.58
CA SER A 165 6.61 -12.72 -1.66
C SER A 165 7.52 -13.00 -0.46
N LEU A 166 8.83 -12.82 -0.61
CA LEU A 166 9.81 -13.13 0.44
C LEU A 166 10.16 -11.93 1.34
N THR A 167 10.01 -10.70 0.86
CA THR A 167 10.42 -9.50 1.60
C THR A 167 9.27 -8.58 1.93
N SER A 168 8.61 -8.00 0.92
CA SER A 168 7.53 -7.02 1.14
C SER A 168 6.26 -7.67 1.67
N GLY A 169 5.91 -8.88 1.20
CA GLY A 169 4.72 -9.61 1.64
C GLY A 169 4.68 -9.91 3.13
N PRO A 170 5.72 -10.53 3.72
CA PRO A 170 5.78 -10.79 5.16
C PRO A 170 5.70 -9.51 6.00
N SER A 171 6.29 -8.42 5.53
CA SER A 171 6.24 -7.13 6.21
C SER A 171 4.82 -6.53 6.18
N VAL A 172 4.13 -6.61 5.04
CA VAL A 172 2.73 -6.18 4.93
C VAL A 172 1.82 -7.05 5.80
N ARG A 173 2.06 -8.36 5.88
CA ARG A 173 1.32 -9.22 6.82
C ARG A 173 1.46 -8.74 8.26
N LYS A 174 2.67 -8.43 8.72
CA LYS A 174 2.90 -7.88 10.08
C LYS A 174 2.18 -6.55 10.30
N ILE A 175 2.12 -5.69 9.29
CA ILE A 175 1.34 -4.44 9.36
C ILE A 175 -0.14 -4.75 9.57
N TYR A 176 -0.71 -5.69 8.83
CA TYR A 176 -2.10 -6.10 9.02
C TYR A 176 -2.33 -6.81 10.37
N GLU A 177 -1.38 -7.60 10.85
CA GLU A 177 -1.44 -8.19 12.21
C GLU A 177 -1.60 -7.10 13.27
N ALA A 178 -0.83 -6.02 13.17
CA ALA A 178 -0.94 -4.88 14.07
C ALA A 178 -2.25 -4.09 13.87
N ILE A 179 -2.64 -3.82 12.62
CA ILE A 179 -3.88 -3.09 12.30
C ILE A 179 -5.11 -3.81 12.85
N PHE A 180 -5.18 -5.13 12.71
CA PHE A 180 -6.36 -5.91 13.08
C PHE A 180 -6.22 -6.63 14.43
N GLY A 181 -5.09 -6.45 15.12
CA GLY A 181 -4.84 -7.11 16.40
C GLY A 181 -4.71 -8.62 16.28
N VAL A 182 -4.16 -9.11 15.17
CA VAL A 182 -4.07 -10.56 14.91
C VAL A 182 -2.98 -11.18 15.76
N THR A 183 -3.35 -12.25 16.48
CA THR A 183 -2.41 -13.10 17.21
C THR A 183 -2.71 -14.56 16.86
N GLY A 184 -1.77 -15.22 16.20
CA GLY A 184 -2.00 -16.56 15.66
C GLY A 184 -3.05 -16.53 14.55
N SER A 185 -4.14 -17.29 14.71
CA SER A 185 -5.24 -17.40 13.75
C SER A 185 -6.47 -16.56 14.10
N LYS A 186 -6.39 -15.69 15.11
CA LYS A 186 -7.53 -14.88 15.59
C LYS A 186 -7.23 -13.39 15.50
N ALA A 187 -8.24 -12.63 15.07
CA ALA A 187 -8.24 -11.18 15.18
C ALA A 187 -8.88 -10.78 16.52
N ASP A 188 -8.19 -9.92 17.27
CA ASP A 188 -8.68 -9.37 18.53
C ASP A 188 -8.84 -7.86 18.39
N PRO A 189 -10.06 -7.33 18.34
CA PRO A 189 -10.32 -5.90 18.25
C PRO A 189 -9.68 -5.08 19.38
N LEU A 190 -9.48 -5.68 20.57
CA LEU A 190 -8.86 -5.01 21.71
C LEU A 190 -7.36 -4.78 21.52
N ARG A 191 -6.73 -5.57 20.67
CA ARG A 191 -5.31 -5.46 20.32
C ARG A 191 -5.08 -4.69 19.02
N SER A 192 -6.16 -4.38 18.30
CA SER A 192 -6.09 -3.61 17.06
C SER A 192 -5.58 -2.20 17.33
N LEU A 193 -4.70 -1.71 16.46
CA LEU A 193 -4.30 -0.29 16.45
C LEU A 193 -5.49 0.62 16.10
N PHE A 194 -6.48 0.11 15.36
CA PHE A 194 -7.63 0.86 14.86
C PHE A 194 -8.94 0.06 15.04
N PRO A 195 -9.37 -0.21 16.26
CA PRO A 195 -10.51 -1.11 16.53
C PRO A 195 -11.82 -0.62 15.90
N SER A 196 -12.01 0.70 15.79
CA SER A 196 -13.23 1.32 15.27
C SER A 196 -13.03 2.07 13.94
N GLY A 197 -11.92 1.85 13.25
CA GLY A 197 -11.51 2.62 12.08
C GLY A 197 -10.32 3.52 12.36
N PRO A 198 -9.96 4.42 11.44
CA PRO A 198 -8.93 5.41 11.72
C PRO A 198 -9.27 6.12 13.01
N PRO A 199 -8.29 6.42 13.88
CA PRO A 199 -8.56 7.05 15.17
C PRO A 199 -9.38 8.33 14.94
N SER A 200 -10.58 8.36 15.48
CA SER A 200 -11.44 9.55 15.49
C SER A 200 -10.88 10.59 16.47
N VAL A 201 -10.04 10.16 17.38
CA VAL A 201 -9.41 10.99 18.40
C VAL A 201 -8.09 11.50 17.85
N ILE A 202 -7.99 12.79 17.68
CA ILE A 202 -6.76 13.49 17.37
C ILE A 202 -5.80 13.24 18.52
N PRO A 203 -4.57 12.75 18.28
CA PRO A 203 -3.63 12.54 19.35
C PRO A 203 -3.38 13.85 20.08
N ARG A 204 -3.49 13.82 21.42
CA ARG A 204 -3.13 14.96 22.23
C ARG A 204 -1.60 15.11 22.22
N LEU A 205 -1.15 16.33 21.99
CA LEU A 205 0.27 16.66 22.08
C LEU A 205 0.56 17.23 23.46
N THR A 206 1.71 16.89 24.01
CA THR A 206 2.30 17.64 25.12
C THR A 206 2.79 19.00 24.65
N THR A 207 3.05 19.93 25.55
CA THR A 207 3.61 21.24 25.23
C THR A 207 4.97 21.18 24.53
N ASP A 208 5.70 20.07 24.67
CA ASP A 208 6.96 19.77 23.98
C ASP A 208 6.77 18.96 22.66
N GLY A 209 5.52 18.82 22.19
CA GLY A 209 5.21 18.18 20.91
C GLY A 209 5.19 16.66 20.92
N ARG A 210 5.26 15.99 22.07
CA ARG A 210 5.15 14.53 22.15
C ARG A 210 3.69 14.09 22.09
N ILE A 211 3.44 12.99 21.38
CA ILE A 211 2.12 12.37 21.31
C ILE A 211 1.81 11.70 22.66
N LEU A 212 0.74 12.14 23.30
CA LEU A 212 0.20 11.44 24.46
C LEU A 212 -0.51 10.15 24.02
N PRO A 213 -0.41 9.07 24.82
CA PRO A 213 -1.15 7.85 24.51
C PRO A 213 -2.66 8.15 24.43
N PRO A 214 -3.41 7.43 23.56
CA PRO A 214 -4.84 7.61 23.44
C PRO A 214 -5.51 7.42 24.80
N MET A 215 -6.42 8.33 25.16
CA MET A 215 -7.23 8.14 26.35
C MET A 215 -8.01 6.84 26.20
N LYS A 216 -7.90 5.93 27.15
CA LYS A 216 -8.83 4.80 27.25
C LYS A 216 -10.23 5.39 27.38
N LEU A 217 -11.04 5.25 26.33
CA LEU A 217 -12.46 5.56 26.44
C LEU A 217 -13.00 4.69 27.58
N LYS A 218 -13.48 5.32 28.65
CA LYS A 218 -14.27 4.60 29.65
C LYS A 218 -15.42 3.95 28.90
N SER A 219 -15.50 2.62 28.92
CA SER A 219 -16.70 1.92 28.46
C SER A 219 -17.89 2.61 29.15
N SER A 220 -18.81 3.13 28.36
CA SER A 220 -20.10 3.58 28.89
C SER A 220 -20.69 2.36 29.58
N ALA A 221 -20.73 2.38 30.91
CA ALA A 221 -21.44 1.40 31.67
C ALA A 221 -22.87 1.38 31.11
N LYS A 222 -23.31 0.23 30.61
CA LYS A 222 -24.73 -0.01 30.37
C LYS A 222 -25.43 0.19 31.71
N ASN A 223 -26.11 1.30 31.88
CA ASN A 223 -27.15 1.40 32.90
C ASN A 223 -28.25 0.48 32.42
N GLY A 224 -28.29 -0.69 33.00
CA GLY A 224 -29.47 -1.53 33.01
C GLY A 224 -30.55 -0.85 33.88
N GLY A 225 -31.68 -0.77 33.36
CA GLY A 225 -32.98 -0.51 33.98
C GLY A 225 -34.01 -1.24 33.15
#